data_466cf66193934db00570072029026918
#
_entry.id   466cf66193934db00570072029026918
#
_cell.length_a   1.000
_cell.length_b   1.000
_cell.length_c   1.000
_cell.angle_alpha   90.00
_cell.angle_beta   90.00
_cell.angle_gamma   90.00
#
_symmetry.space_group_name_H-M   'P 1'
#
loop_
_entity.id
_entity.type
_entity.pdbx_description
1 polymer ?
#
loop_
_entity_poly.entity_id
_entity_poly.type
_entity_poly.pdbx_seq_one_letter_code
_entity_poly.pdbx_strand_id
1 'polypeptide(L)'
;STLKISYVGMQTTFHKVVKADFGFSGILIAMKEDINQLEGVEVSKYRKITAQDLGILQHKPIERTFAEKRLYSATHSGGGVLSIDLVVNAITGKTKILKKVVANEKNLIVAEYIVAHLSDFMKKDLKLNEEEINVLAYFVMERPDFHDLVRKKDNKPMEFLLIEAWSEYKKLADTSIKELEN
;
A
#
# COMPACT_ATOMS: atom_id res chain seq x y z
N SER A 1 -25.41 32.20 -47.80
CA SER A 1 -24.13 31.59 -47.35
C SER A 1 -24.26 31.14 -45.89
N THR A 2 -23.47 30.11 -45.52
CA THR A 2 -23.44 29.58 -44.16
C THR A 2 -22.03 29.72 -43.61
N LEU A 3 -21.90 30.26 -42.40
CA LEU A 3 -20.64 30.36 -41.68
C LEU A 3 -20.48 29.13 -40.79
N LYS A 4 -19.32 28.52 -40.86
CA LYS A 4 -18.89 27.46 -39.91
C LYS A 4 -18.00 28.10 -38.86
N ILE A 5 -18.39 28.02 -37.62
CA ILE A 5 -17.69 28.62 -36.48
C ILE A 5 -17.20 27.51 -35.58
N SER A 6 -15.89 27.49 -35.33
CA SER A 6 -15.26 26.51 -34.46
C SER A 6 -14.31 27.21 -33.50
N TYR A 7 -14.32 26.79 -32.26
CA TYR A 7 -13.40 27.27 -31.23
C TYR A 7 -12.93 26.05 -30.39
N VAL A 8 -11.72 26.12 -29.89
CA VAL A 8 -11.15 25.03 -29.08
C VAL A 8 -11.97 24.85 -27.79
N GLY A 9 -12.48 23.64 -27.56
CA GLY A 9 -13.32 23.31 -26.41
C GLY A 9 -14.80 23.65 -26.58
N MET A 10 -15.22 24.08 -27.78
CA MET A 10 -16.62 24.39 -28.10
C MET A 10 -17.15 23.56 -29.27
N GLN A 11 -18.43 23.25 -29.26
CA GLN A 11 -19.08 22.53 -30.37
C GLN A 11 -19.15 23.40 -31.60
N THR A 12 -18.75 22.86 -32.74
CA THR A 12 -18.85 23.57 -34.03
C THR A 12 -20.29 23.95 -34.33
N THR A 13 -20.52 25.24 -34.54
CA THR A 13 -21.84 25.79 -34.82
C THR A 13 -21.90 26.32 -36.26
N PHE A 14 -23.06 26.14 -36.93
CA PHE A 14 -23.30 26.65 -38.28
C PHE A 14 -24.32 27.77 -38.19
N HIS A 15 -23.95 28.96 -38.70
CA HIS A 15 -24.87 30.13 -38.77
C HIS A 15 -25.21 30.46 -40.23
N LYS A 16 -26.49 30.55 -40.54
CA LYS A 16 -26.95 30.96 -41.87
C LYS A 16 -27.02 32.46 -41.92
N VAL A 17 -26.16 33.07 -42.73
CA VAL A 17 -26.08 34.54 -42.86
C VAL A 17 -27.36 35.08 -43.48
N VAL A 18 -28.00 36.01 -42.79
CA VAL A 18 -29.20 36.74 -43.24
C VAL A 18 -28.88 38.25 -43.36
N LYS A 19 -29.74 39.03 -44.10
CA LYS A 19 -29.49 40.44 -44.28
C LYS A 19 -29.46 41.26 -42.99
N ALA A 20 -30.15 40.82 -41.95
CA ALA A 20 -30.14 41.42 -40.61
C ALA A 20 -28.78 41.35 -39.92
N ASP A 21 -27.94 40.41 -40.29
CA ASP A 21 -26.61 40.19 -39.68
C ASP A 21 -25.61 41.30 -40.03
N PHE A 22 -25.92 42.11 -41.02
CA PHE A 22 -25.08 43.22 -41.45
C PHE A 22 -25.45 44.58 -40.77
N GLY A 23 -26.15 44.52 -39.63
CA GLY A 23 -26.44 45.69 -38.80
C GLY A 23 -25.22 46.14 -37.97
N PHE A 24 -25.34 47.43 -37.45
CA PHE A 24 -24.28 48.03 -36.64
C PHE A 24 -23.93 47.30 -35.34
N SER A 25 -24.77 46.36 -34.85
CA SER A 25 -24.58 45.64 -33.57
C SER A 25 -23.69 44.40 -33.65
N GLY A 26 -23.28 44.00 -34.86
CA GLY A 26 -22.54 42.75 -35.02
C GLY A 26 -23.42 41.49 -34.77
N ILE A 27 -22.84 40.34 -34.96
CA ILE A 27 -23.50 39.02 -34.71
C ILE A 27 -22.97 38.42 -33.42
N LEU A 28 -23.85 38.14 -32.46
CA LEU A 28 -23.51 37.38 -31.25
C LEU A 28 -23.93 35.92 -31.46
N ILE A 29 -22.95 35.03 -31.49
CA ILE A 29 -23.19 33.59 -31.67
C ILE A 29 -22.77 32.86 -30.40
N ALA A 30 -23.75 32.35 -29.67
CA ALA A 30 -23.49 31.51 -28.50
C ALA A 30 -23.06 30.11 -28.94
N MET A 31 -21.92 29.66 -28.47
CA MET A 31 -21.42 28.30 -28.66
C MET A 31 -21.61 27.48 -27.39
N LYS A 32 -21.83 26.19 -27.53
CA LYS A 32 -21.91 25.24 -26.41
C LYS A 32 -20.53 24.63 -26.16
N GLU A 33 -20.20 24.43 -24.90
CA GLU A 33 -18.98 23.70 -24.52
C GLU A 33 -19.02 22.27 -25.08
N ASP A 34 -17.93 21.87 -25.69
CA ASP A 34 -17.73 20.50 -26.08
C ASP A 34 -16.98 19.78 -24.94
N ILE A 35 -17.75 19.20 -24.03
CA ILE A 35 -17.18 18.38 -22.94
C ILE A 35 -16.73 17.06 -23.58
N ASN A 36 -15.55 17.06 -24.19
CA ASN A 36 -14.85 15.85 -24.50
C ASN A 36 -14.41 15.23 -23.17
N GLN A 37 -15.32 14.52 -22.49
CA GLN A 37 -14.92 13.51 -21.55
C GLN A 37 -14.19 12.45 -22.37
N LEU A 38 -12.87 12.52 -22.35
CA LEU A 38 -12.06 11.40 -22.76
C LEU A 38 -12.51 10.26 -21.85
N GLU A 39 -13.15 9.25 -22.43
CA GLU A 39 -13.35 7.96 -21.73
C GLU A 39 -11.99 7.59 -21.15
N GLY A 40 -11.96 7.42 -19.82
CA GLY A 40 -10.73 7.07 -19.14
C GLY A 40 -10.19 5.83 -19.86
N VAL A 41 -8.99 5.97 -20.44
CA VAL A 41 -8.29 4.83 -21.00
C VAL A 41 -8.01 3.95 -19.80
N GLU A 42 -8.87 2.93 -19.57
CA GLU A 42 -8.49 1.81 -18.75
C GLU A 42 -7.25 1.23 -19.40
N VAL A 43 -6.10 1.61 -18.84
CA VAL A 43 -4.86 0.89 -19.10
C VAL A 43 -5.12 -0.50 -18.53
N SER A 44 -5.72 -1.38 -19.33
CA SER A 44 -5.82 -2.78 -19.03
C SER A 44 -4.40 -3.19 -18.72
N LYS A 45 -4.16 -3.53 -17.44
CA LYS A 45 -2.88 -4.08 -17.01
C LYS A 45 -2.62 -5.23 -17.96
N TYR A 46 -1.75 -5.02 -18.93
CA TYR A 46 -1.24 -6.13 -19.70
C TYR A 46 -0.84 -7.18 -18.67
N ARG A 47 -1.42 -8.36 -18.78
CA ARG A 47 -1.05 -9.49 -17.94
C ARG A 47 0.48 -9.52 -17.96
N LYS A 48 1.10 -9.30 -16.80
CA LYS A 48 2.56 -9.29 -16.73
C LYS A 48 3.03 -10.62 -17.26
N ILE A 49 3.59 -10.62 -18.46
CA ILE A 49 4.15 -11.82 -19.05
C ILE A 49 5.37 -12.17 -18.19
N THR A 50 5.27 -13.24 -17.44
CA THR A 50 6.35 -13.71 -16.57
C THR A 50 7.23 -14.72 -17.32
N ALA A 51 8.45 -14.90 -16.85
CA ALA A 51 9.34 -15.92 -17.40
C ALA A 51 8.75 -17.35 -17.27
N GLN A 52 7.83 -17.56 -16.35
CA GLN A 52 7.06 -18.79 -16.21
C GLN A 52 6.01 -18.93 -17.33
N ASP A 53 5.27 -17.85 -17.65
CA ASP A 53 4.29 -17.86 -18.74
C ASP A 53 4.95 -18.13 -20.10
N LEU A 54 6.21 -17.74 -20.24
CA LEU A 54 7.05 -18.00 -21.43
C LEU A 54 7.71 -19.39 -21.42
N GLY A 55 7.50 -20.22 -20.39
CA GLY A 55 8.11 -21.53 -20.26
C GLY A 55 9.63 -21.52 -19.98
N ILE A 56 10.21 -20.33 -19.68
CA ILE A 56 11.64 -20.19 -19.37
C ILE A 56 11.94 -20.73 -17.97
N LEU A 57 11.01 -20.57 -17.03
CA LEU A 57 11.11 -21.09 -15.67
C LEU A 57 10.06 -22.17 -15.43
N GLN A 58 10.49 -23.29 -14.86
CA GLN A 58 9.59 -24.42 -14.54
C GLN A 58 8.69 -24.13 -13.33
N HIS A 59 9.09 -23.16 -12.49
CA HIS A 59 8.36 -22.81 -11.26
C HIS A 59 8.34 -21.29 -11.06
N LYS A 60 7.37 -20.84 -10.31
CA LYS A 60 7.22 -19.43 -9.97
C LYS A 60 8.45 -18.96 -9.16
N PRO A 61 9.09 -17.86 -9.55
CA PRO A 61 10.20 -17.32 -8.79
C PRO A 61 9.75 -16.89 -7.40
N ILE A 62 10.63 -17.07 -6.41
CA ILE A 62 10.36 -16.63 -5.04
C ILE A 62 10.34 -15.11 -5.02
N GLU A 63 9.17 -14.55 -4.73
CA GLU A 63 9.02 -13.11 -4.52
C GLU A 63 9.58 -12.75 -3.14
N ARG A 64 10.67 -11.99 -3.13
CA ARG A 64 11.29 -11.45 -1.91
C ARG A 64 11.00 -9.98 -1.77
N THR A 65 10.79 -9.52 -0.54
CA THR A 65 10.69 -8.10 -0.23
C THR A 65 12.01 -7.39 -0.49
N PHE A 66 12.02 -6.06 -0.43
CA PHE A 66 13.26 -5.31 -0.62
C PHE A 66 14.30 -5.63 0.47
N ALA A 67 13.87 -5.73 1.74
CA ALA A 67 14.74 -6.11 2.84
C ALA A 67 15.29 -7.55 2.70
N GLU A 68 14.42 -8.49 2.29
CA GLU A 68 14.83 -9.87 2.01
C GLU A 68 15.82 -9.98 0.85
N LYS A 69 15.65 -9.18 -0.21
CA LYS A 69 16.62 -9.12 -1.33
C LYS A 69 17.98 -8.62 -0.85
N ARG A 70 18.00 -7.56 -0.02
CA ARG A 70 19.24 -7.03 0.55
C ARG A 70 19.93 -8.03 1.47
N LEU A 71 19.17 -8.70 2.33
CA LEU A 71 19.70 -9.75 3.18
C LEU A 71 20.25 -10.91 2.35
N TYR A 72 19.51 -11.35 1.34
CA TYR A 72 19.93 -12.42 0.46
C TYR A 72 21.24 -12.08 -0.25
N SER A 73 21.36 -10.89 -0.83
CA SER A 73 22.60 -10.48 -1.49
C SER A 73 23.79 -10.34 -0.52
N ALA A 74 23.52 -9.99 0.75
CA ALA A 74 24.56 -9.91 1.78
C ALA A 74 25.02 -11.26 2.35
N THR A 75 24.19 -12.31 2.17
CA THR A 75 24.44 -13.65 2.74
C THR A 75 24.71 -14.72 1.70
N HIS A 76 24.49 -14.44 0.40
CA HIS A 76 24.72 -15.38 -0.68
C HIS A 76 25.74 -14.80 -1.65
N SER A 77 26.78 -15.55 -1.90
CA SER A 77 27.79 -15.22 -2.90
C SER A 77 27.39 -15.78 -4.27
N GLY A 78 27.51 -14.96 -5.29
CA GLY A 78 27.10 -15.31 -6.66
C GLY A 78 28.07 -16.23 -7.43
N GLY A 79 28.99 -16.96 -6.78
CA GLY A 79 29.83 -17.86 -7.56
C GLY A 79 31.20 -18.25 -7.00
N GLY A 80 31.44 -18.17 -5.71
CA GLY A 80 32.70 -18.64 -5.13
C GLY A 80 32.53 -19.27 -3.75
N VAL A 81 33.38 -20.22 -3.42
CA VAL A 81 33.30 -21.02 -2.18
C VAL A 81 33.49 -20.15 -0.91
N LEU A 82 34.15 -19.02 -1.03
CA LEU A 82 34.30 -18.02 0.05
C LEU A 82 34.32 -16.61 -0.56
N SER A 83 33.23 -15.90 -0.46
CA SER A 83 33.21 -14.46 -0.79
C SER A 83 33.77 -13.66 0.39
N ILE A 84 34.78 -12.84 0.14
CA ILE A 84 35.32 -11.90 1.12
C ILE A 84 34.22 -11.01 1.68
N ASP A 85 33.23 -10.64 0.86
CA ASP A 85 32.08 -9.83 1.27
C ASP A 85 31.21 -10.51 2.34
N LEU A 86 31.07 -11.84 2.29
CA LEU A 86 30.34 -12.57 3.34
C LEU A 86 31.05 -12.48 4.69
N VAL A 87 32.36 -12.63 4.70
CA VAL A 87 33.17 -12.54 5.92
C VAL A 87 33.13 -11.10 6.47
N VAL A 88 33.32 -10.09 5.61
CA VAL A 88 33.25 -8.68 6.00
C VAL A 88 31.86 -8.33 6.52
N ASN A 89 30.79 -8.74 5.85
CA ASN A 89 29.42 -8.48 6.29
C ASN A 89 29.09 -9.17 7.62
N ALA A 90 29.67 -10.33 7.91
CA ALA A 90 29.51 -11.04 9.18
C ALA A 90 30.26 -10.31 10.32
N ILE A 91 31.54 -9.92 10.10
CA ILE A 91 32.38 -9.25 11.09
C ILE A 91 31.87 -7.84 11.42
N THR A 92 31.43 -7.07 10.40
CA THR A 92 30.90 -5.71 10.58
C THR A 92 29.49 -5.67 11.19
N GLY A 93 28.85 -6.83 11.40
CA GLY A 93 27.50 -6.92 11.93
C GLY A 93 26.40 -6.53 10.93
N LYS A 94 26.73 -6.20 9.67
CA LYS A 94 25.77 -5.82 8.64
C LYS A 94 24.69 -6.89 8.42
N THR A 95 25.07 -8.17 8.43
CA THR A 95 24.12 -9.29 8.31
C THR A 95 23.13 -9.31 9.48
N LYS A 96 23.58 -9.03 10.70
CA LYS A 96 22.72 -8.98 11.89
C LYS A 96 21.71 -7.82 11.78
N ILE A 97 22.14 -6.66 11.30
CA ILE A 97 21.28 -5.51 11.09
C ILE A 97 20.23 -5.81 10.01
N LEU A 98 20.63 -6.39 8.88
CA LEU A 98 19.71 -6.76 7.80
C LEU A 98 18.67 -7.81 8.24
N LYS A 99 19.06 -8.78 9.07
CA LYS A 99 18.11 -9.73 9.67
C LYS A 99 17.08 -9.03 10.54
N LYS A 100 17.48 -8.02 11.33
CA LYS A 100 16.54 -7.21 12.12
C LYS A 100 15.60 -6.39 11.24
N VAL A 101 16.09 -5.82 10.13
CA VAL A 101 15.25 -5.08 9.19
C VAL A 101 14.19 -5.98 8.56
N VAL A 102 14.54 -7.21 8.17
CA VAL A 102 13.57 -8.19 7.66
C VAL A 102 12.56 -8.60 8.73
N ALA A 103 13.01 -8.80 9.97
CA ALA A 103 12.10 -9.10 11.07
C ALA A 103 11.11 -7.96 11.33
N ASN A 104 11.60 -6.72 11.40
CA ASN A 104 10.76 -5.54 11.57
C ASN A 104 9.75 -5.36 10.41
N GLU A 105 10.17 -5.59 9.17
CA GLU A 105 9.24 -5.53 8.03
C GLU A 105 8.09 -6.54 8.18
N LYS A 106 8.41 -7.77 8.63
CA LYS A 106 7.39 -8.79 8.91
C LYS A 106 6.47 -8.41 10.06
N ASN A 107 7.03 -7.82 11.12
CA ASN A 107 6.25 -7.32 12.26
C ASN A 107 5.29 -6.19 11.81
N LEU A 108 5.77 -5.24 11.02
CA LEU A 108 4.93 -4.15 10.49
C LEU A 108 3.77 -4.67 9.64
N ILE A 109 3.99 -5.69 8.81
CA ILE A 109 2.91 -6.32 8.03
C ILE A 109 1.82 -6.88 8.96
N VAL A 110 2.21 -7.46 10.11
CA VAL A 110 1.23 -7.94 11.11
C VAL A 110 0.45 -6.78 11.71
N ALA A 111 1.13 -5.70 12.13
CA ALA A 111 0.47 -4.52 12.69
C ALA A 111 -0.50 -3.88 11.68
N GLU A 112 -0.06 -3.68 10.43
CA GLU A 112 -0.89 -3.13 9.36
C GLU A 112 -2.11 -4.02 9.07
N TYR A 113 -1.94 -5.34 9.07
CA TYR A 113 -3.04 -6.28 8.86
C TYR A 113 -4.07 -6.17 9.99
N ILE A 114 -3.64 -6.10 11.25
CA ILE A 114 -4.52 -5.97 12.42
C ILE A 114 -5.32 -4.66 12.33
N VAL A 115 -4.65 -3.54 12.04
CA VAL A 115 -5.31 -2.24 11.90
C VAL A 115 -6.30 -2.25 10.74
N ALA A 116 -5.94 -2.84 9.59
CA ALA A 116 -6.80 -2.86 8.41
C ALA A 116 -8.04 -3.75 8.54
N HIS A 117 -7.95 -4.88 9.26
CA HIS A 117 -9.00 -5.91 9.25
C HIS A 117 -9.71 -6.09 10.59
N LEU A 118 -9.13 -5.66 11.70
CA LEU A 118 -9.65 -5.88 13.05
C LEU A 118 -9.96 -4.57 13.81
N SER A 119 -9.79 -3.40 13.16
CA SER A 119 -10.09 -2.11 13.76
C SER A 119 -11.56 -1.98 14.18
N ASP A 120 -12.49 -2.47 13.35
CA ASP A 120 -13.93 -2.44 13.68
C ASP A 120 -14.26 -3.28 14.92
N PHE A 121 -13.66 -4.45 15.05
CA PHE A 121 -13.77 -5.29 16.23
C PHE A 121 -13.22 -4.57 17.47
N MET A 122 -12.00 -4.03 17.38
CA MET A 122 -11.36 -3.32 18.50
C MET A 122 -12.16 -2.08 18.92
N LYS A 123 -12.78 -1.34 17.99
CA LYS A 123 -13.65 -0.20 18.29
C LYS A 123 -14.96 -0.62 18.96
N LYS A 124 -15.59 -1.69 18.50
CA LYS A 124 -16.93 -2.12 18.98
C LYS A 124 -16.86 -2.92 20.28
N ASP A 125 -16.00 -3.92 20.34
CA ASP A 125 -15.95 -4.89 21.42
C ASP A 125 -14.99 -4.46 22.54
N LEU A 126 -13.82 -3.94 22.20
CA LEU A 126 -12.83 -3.46 23.17
C LEU A 126 -12.97 -1.98 23.50
N LYS A 127 -13.80 -1.22 22.74
CA LYS A 127 -14.04 0.22 22.89
C LYS A 127 -12.77 1.07 22.83
N LEU A 128 -11.83 0.67 21.98
CA LEU A 128 -10.56 1.35 21.81
C LEU A 128 -10.68 2.53 20.85
N ASN A 129 -9.94 3.58 21.14
CA ASN A 129 -9.74 4.69 20.23
C ASN A 129 -8.66 4.34 19.16
N GLU A 130 -8.44 5.22 18.17
CA GLU A 130 -7.46 4.95 17.08
C GLU A 130 -6.02 4.86 17.57
N GLU A 131 -5.66 5.62 18.60
CA GLU A 131 -4.33 5.58 19.18
C GLU A 131 -4.09 4.26 19.91
N GLU A 132 -5.06 3.83 20.75
CA GLU A 132 -5.01 2.56 21.45
C GLU A 132 -4.96 1.34 20.53
N ILE A 133 -5.68 1.40 19.39
CA ILE A 133 -5.63 0.37 18.36
C ILE A 133 -4.22 0.23 17.78
N ASN A 134 -3.59 1.35 17.44
CA ASN A 134 -2.22 1.34 16.95
C ASN A 134 -1.24 0.82 18.01
N VAL A 135 -1.38 1.27 19.26
CA VAL A 135 -0.54 0.80 20.36
C VAL A 135 -0.68 -0.71 20.54
N LEU A 136 -1.90 -1.23 20.55
CA LEU A 136 -2.15 -2.67 20.68
C LEU A 136 -1.58 -3.45 19.49
N ALA A 137 -1.75 -2.96 18.26
CA ALA A 137 -1.20 -3.58 17.06
C ALA A 137 0.34 -3.67 17.13
N TYR A 138 1.00 -2.60 17.55
CA TYR A 138 2.46 -2.59 17.77
C TYR A 138 2.89 -3.48 18.94
N PHE A 139 2.09 -3.58 20.00
CA PHE A 139 2.38 -4.44 21.14
C PHE A 139 2.38 -5.93 20.78
N VAL A 140 1.49 -6.34 19.87
CA VAL A 140 1.36 -7.76 19.48
C VAL A 140 2.13 -8.14 18.23
N MET A 141 2.66 -7.20 17.44
CA MET A 141 3.27 -7.47 16.15
C MET A 141 4.49 -8.39 16.22
N GLU A 142 5.16 -8.49 17.35
CA GLU A 142 6.34 -9.37 17.54
C GLU A 142 5.96 -10.77 17.97
N ARG A 143 4.69 -11.03 18.32
CA ARG A 143 4.25 -12.34 18.80
C ARG A 143 4.15 -13.34 17.64
N PRO A 144 4.78 -14.53 17.74
CA PRO A 144 4.77 -15.54 16.66
C PRO A 144 3.37 -15.97 16.26
N ASP A 145 2.44 -16.07 17.22
CA ASP A 145 1.07 -16.53 17.01
C ASP A 145 0.33 -15.63 16.00
N PHE A 146 0.52 -14.30 16.10
CA PHE A 146 -0.08 -13.35 15.17
C PHE A 146 0.49 -13.48 13.76
N HIS A 147 1.79 -13.74 13.61
CA HIS A 147 2.40 -13.98 12.29
C HIS A 147 1.77 -15.17 11.56
N ASP A 148 1.52 -16.26 12.28
CA ASP A 148 0.92 -17.46 11.71
C ASP A 148 -0.56 -17.23 11.33
N LEU A 149 -1.31 -16.52 12.15
CA LEU A 149 -2.72 -16.21 11.90
C LEU A 149 -2.88 -15.22 10.75
N VAL A 150 -2.05 -14.20 10.66
CA VAL A 150 -2.02 -13.24 9.54
C VAL A 150 -1.72 -13.97 8.23
N ARG A 151 -0.77 -14.89 8.24
CA ARG A 151 -0.45 -15.70 7.06
C ARG A 151 -1.64 -16.57 6.61
N LYS A 152 -2.41 -17.10 7.56
CA LYS A 152 -3.62 -17.90 7.31
C LYS A 152 -4.85 -17.03 7.02
N LYS A 153 -4.79 -15.72 7.29
CA LYS A 153 -5.90 -14.77 7.25
C LYS A 153 -7.08 -15.19 8.14
N ASP A 154 -6.78 -15.76 9.31
CA ASP A 154 -7.77 -16.24 10.25
C ASP A 154 -8.00 -15.19 11.34
N ASN A 155 -9.05 -14.39 11.17
CA ASN A 155 -9.34 -13.26 12.05
C ASN A 155 -9.93 -13.67 13.40
N LYS A 156 -10.72 -14.76 13.44
CA LYS A 156 -11.41 -15.14 14.68
C LYS A 156 -10.49 -15.50 15.85
N PRO A 157 -9.47 -16.35 15.70
CA PRO A 157 -8.51 -16.57 16.76
C PRO A 157 -7.74 -15.31 17.12
N MET A 158 -7.46 -14.39 16.17
CA MET A 158 -6.79 -13.12 16.47
C MET A 158 -7.62 -12.23 17.38
N GLU A 159 -8.95 -12.20 17.24
CA GLU A 159 -9.85 -11.44 18.11
C GLU A 159 -9.66 -11.88 19.58
N PHE A 160 -9.63 -13.17 19.87
CA PHE A 160 -9.40 -13.68 21.22
C PHE A 160 -8.02 -13.30 21.76
N LEU A 161 -6.97 -13.46 20.95
CA LEU A 161 -5.62 -13.07 21.35
C LEU A 161 -5.47 -11.57 21.58
N LEU A 162 -6.20 -10.74 20.85
CA LEU A 162 -6.22 -9.29 21.07
C LEU A 162 -6.87 -8.90 22.39
N ILE A 163 -7.94 -9.58 22.80
CA ILE A 163 -8.58 -9.35 24.13
C ILE A 163 -7.58 -9.66 25.25
N GLU A 164 -6.89 -10.81 25.14
CA GLU A 164 -5.89 -11.22 26.11
C GLU A 164 -4.70 -10.24 26.14
N ALA A 165 -4.17 -9.89 24.99
CA ALA A 165 -3.07 -8.96 24.85
C ALA A 165 -3.41 -7.57 25.38
N TRP A 166 -4.63 -7.10 25.16
CA TRP A 166 -5.07 -5.82 25.71
C TRP A 166 -5.14 -5.84 27.25
N SER A 167 -5.65 -6.91 27.83
CA SER A 167 -5.64 -7.10 29.28
C SER A 167 -4.22 -7.12 29.86
N GLU A 168 -3.30 -7.76 29.17
CA GLU A 168 -1.89 -7.81 29.54
C GLU A 168 -1.24 -6.44 29.45
N TYR A 169 -1.44 -5.74 28.34
CA TYR A 169 -0.93 -4.38 28.15
C TYR A 169 -1.37 -3.42 29.26
N LYS A 170 -2.67 -3.44 29.64
CA LYS A 170 -3.18 -2.61 30.73
C LYS A 170 -2.48 -2.90 32.05
N LYS A 171 -2.27 -4.16 32.39
CA LYS A 171 -1.56 -4.55 33.63
C LYS A 171 -0.12 -4.02 33.63
N LEU A 172 0.56 -4.10 32.49
CA LEU A 172 1.93 -3.57 32.36
C LEU A 172 1.96 -2.06 32.49
N ALA A 173 1.04 -1.35 31.86
CA ALA A 173 0.92 0.10 31.94
C ALA A 173 0.64 0.58 33.37
N ASP A 174 -0.29 -0.06 34.08
CA ASP A 174 -0.61 0.25 35.49
C ASP A 174 0.59 0.00 36.42
N THR A 175 1.38 -1.03 36.15
CA THR A 175 2.59 -1.33 36.95
C THR A 175 3.67 -0.28 36.72
N SER A 176 3.89 0.12 35.47
CA SER A 176 4.88 1.14 35.11
C SER A 176 4.55 2.52 35.70
N ILE A 177 3.28 2.89 35.79
CA ILE A 177 2.86 4.16 36.40
C ILE A 177 3.16 4.14 37.89
N LYS A 178 2.87 3.03 38.61
CA LYS A 178 3.14 2.89 40.04
C LYS A 178 4.62 2.92 40.40
N GLU A 179 5.50 2.47 39.49
CA GLU A 179 6.95 2.53 39.68
C GLU A 179 7.52 3.93 39.48
N LEU A 180 6.84 4.78 38.72
CA LEU A 180 7.24 6.18 38.51
C LEU A 180 6.77 7.13 39.62
N GLU A 181 5.75 6.72 40.42
CA GLU A 181 5.22 7.48 41.52
C GLU A 181 5.90 7.18 42.88
N ASN A 182 6.79 6.18 42.93
CA ASN A 182 7.62 5.82 44.10
C ASN A 182 9.09 6.27 43.92
#